data_f806bde85a2b4dd0967afc7aa9601f71
#
_entry.id   f806bde85a2b4dd0967afc7aa9601f71
#
_cell.length_a   1.000
_cell.length_b   1.000
_cell.length_c   1.000
_cell.angle_alpha   90.00
_cell.angle_beta   90.00
_cell.angle_gamma   90.00
#
_symmetry.space_group_name_H-M   'P 1'
#
loop_
_entity.id
_entity.type
_entity.pdbx_description
1 polymer ?
#
loop_
_entity_poly.entity_id
_entity_poly.type
_entity_poly.pdbx_seq_one_letter_code
_entity_poly.pdbx_strand_id
1 'polypeptide(L)'
;MKLNQKIAVCNIRRTPFAQVSKALGDFAGHDLGKIVAEDIMKTSGLSKDAVSGVVVGEGFPFAPNSARVISTLIDLPHEIPAVTVNQNCVSGIEAVAEAARRIELGEGEVFLVIGEESQTAMPFVVKNARQNKKTGTVDKLAKLLPDNLPEGVEIRDTLEDGLGDTETSYGMPVTAELAAQNYEIPREKLDKFAYESYKRAYEATEAGKYAPHIITMKDEKGNDLAGDEAVLLRKGIVENPSRMDKAMLLFDNPVMKWDEFKTKYAKDLEKSADPTTTIFNACPRSDGAAGCIVTTEAKAKELGLKIEALVTAFEMRGVEPNRMGIGQAAASLKLLDTMGLKPEELDRIEIHEAFAATAVGALEEIKKQTGFDWEKAHEEKKINTFGGSIAIGHPFGATGVRLISNAVMDMNEDSSVNKVLITACAAGGIAGAMLIERP
;
A
#
# COMPACT_ATOMS: atom_id res chain seq x y z
N MET A 1 6.30 -15.10 -10.86
CA MET A 1 6.98 -15.09 -12.18
C MET A 1 8.44 -14.71 -11.97
N LYS A 2 9.37 -15.55 -12.42
CA LYS A 2 10.80 -15.19 -12.50
C LYS A 2 11.02 -14.43 -13.81
N LEU A 3 11.75 -13.31 -13.75
CA LEU A 3 12.08 -12.50 -14.93
C LEU A 3 13.29 -13.09 -15.67
N ASN A 4 13.31 -12.96 -17.01
CA ASN A 4 14.43 -13.42 -17.85
C ASN A 4 15.57 -12.40 -17.89
N GLN A 5 15.24 -11.13 -17.66
CA GLN A 5 16.20 -10.04 -17.60
C GLN A 5 16.05 -9.26 -16.29
N LYS A 6 17.11 -8.57 -15.88
CA LYS A 6 17.07 -7.73 -14.70
C LYS A 6 16.34 -6.44 -15.02
N ILE A 7 15.28 -6.18 -14.28
CA ILE A 7 14.47 -4.96 -14.40
C ILE A 7 14.91 -3.96 -13.34
N ALA A 8 15.41 -2.83 -13.78
CA ALA A 8 15.89 -1.76 -12.91
C ALA A 8 14.72 -0.88 -12.45
N VAL A 9 14.71 -0.57 -11.17
CA VAL A 9 13.93 0.50 -10.56
C VAL A 9 14.86 1.68 -10.32
N CYS A 10 14.50 2.84 -10.87
CA CYS A 10 15.32 4.04 -10.83
C CYS A 10 14.49 5.22 -10.34
N ASN A 11 15.17 6.15 -9.67
CA ASN A 11 14.61 7.46 -9.34
C ASN A 11 13.28 7.40 -8.56
N ILE A 12 13.27 6.67 -7.44
CA ILE A 12 12.11 6.52 -6.58
C ILE A 12 11.81 7.85 -5.88
N ARG A 13 10.57 8.33 -6.03
CA ARG A 13 10.09 9.56 -5.40
C ARG A 13 8.70 9.35 -4.83
N ARG A 14 8.37 10.07 -3.74
CA ARG A 14 7.03 10.05 -3.15
C ARG A 14 6.67 11.37 -2.50
N THR A 15 5.40 11.65 -2.36
CA THR A 15 4.92 12.68 -1.46
C THR A 15 5.16 12.28 0.00
N PRO A 16 5.16 13.18 0.97
CA PRO A 16 4.80 12.81 2.32
C PRO A 16 3.41 12.16 2.31
N PHE A 17 3.13 11.24 3.23
CA PHE A 17 1.80 10.68 3.41
C PHE A 17 1.07 11.46 4.50
N ALA A 18 -0.16 11.89 4.22
CA ALA A 18 -1.00 12.60 5.16
C ALA A 18 -2.21 11.75 5.57
N GLN A 19 -2.77 12.03 6.74
CA GLN A 19 -4.03 11.40 7.14
C GLN A 19 -5.20 11.98 6.35
N VAL A 20 -6.25 11.19 6.20
CA VAL A 20 -7.51 11.61 5.55
C VAL A 20 -8.01 12.93 6.13
N SER A 21 -8.42 13.83 5.24
CA SER A 21 -8.93 15.18 5.57
C SER A 21 -7.92 16.07 6.31
N LYS A 22 -6.62 15.87 6.07
CA LYS A 22 -5.51 16.64 6.65
C LYS A 22 -4.69 17.32 5.54
N ALA A 23 -3.39 17.38 5.72
CA ALA A 23 -2.45 18.21 4.94
C ALA A 23 -2.50 18.03 3.42
N LEU A 24 -2.98 16.89 2.90
CA LEU A 24 -3.15 16.63 1.46
C LEU A 24 -4.61 16.54 1.01
N GLY A 25 -5.56 16.96 1.85
CA GLY A 25 -6.99 16.78 1.61
C GLY A 25 -7.56 17.50 0.38
N ASP A 26 -6.90 18.54 -0.11
CA ASP A 26 -7.32 19.28 -1.31
C ASP A 26 -6.90 18.64 -2.64
N PHE A 27 -6.08 17.59 -2.59
CA PHE A 27 -5.57 16.90 -3.78
C PHE A 27 -6.38 15.65 -4.10
N ALA A 28 -6.79 15.51 -5.35
CA ALA A 28 -7.20 14.20 -5.86
C ALA A 28 -5.96 13.28 -6.05
N GLY A 29 -6.17 11.96 -6.13
CA GLY A 29 -5.07 11.02 -6.27
C GLY A 29 -4.17 11.32 -7.47
N HIS A 30 -4.77 11.61 -8.64
CA HIS A 30 -4.00 11.96 -9.84
C HIS A 30 -3.25 13.29 -9.75
N ASP A 31 -3.66 14.23 -8.88
CA ASP A 31 -2.88 15.46 -8.63
C ASP A 31 -1.60 15.13 -7.86
N LEU A 32 -1.71 14.25 -6.84
CA LEU A 32 -0.55 13.73 -6.10
C LEU A 32 0.37 12.92 -7.02
N GLY A 33 -0.22 12.08 -7.87
CA GLY A 33 0.51 11.31 -8.89
C GLY A 33 1.24 12.20 -9.90
N LYS A 34 0.62 13.30 -10.33
CA LYS A 34 1.26 14.34 -11.20
C LYS A 34 2.49 14.91 -10.52
N ILE A 35 2.40 15.33 -9.26
CA ILE A 35 3.52 15.92 -8.50
C ILE A 35 4.71 14.95 -8.48
N VAL A 36 4.46 13.66 -8.21
CA VAL A 36 5.49 12.63 -8.21
C VAL A 36 6.08 12.43 -9.60
N ALA A 37 5.25 12.36 -10.62
CA ALA A 37 5.67 12.19 -12.01
C ALA A 37 6.56 13.38 -12.50
N GLU A 38 6.16 14.61 -12.21
CA GLU A 38 6.94 15.81 -12.55
C GLU A 38 8.30 15.82 -11.84
N ASP A 39 8.35 15.44 -10.55
CA ASP A 39 9.61 15.38 -9.79
C ASP A 39 10.53 14.28 -10.33
N ILE A 40 9.99 13.10 -10.66
CA ILE A 40 10.75 12.00 -11.29
C ILE A 40 11.35 12.46 -12.62
N MET A 41 10.55 13.03 -13.51
CA MET A 41 11.03 13.50 -14.83
C MET A 41 12.10 14.57 -14.67
N LYS A 42 11.91 15.51 -13.75
CA LYS A 42 12.86 16.58 -13.46
C LYS A 42 14.17 16.06 -12.88
N THR A 43 14.10 15.19 -11.88
CA THR A 43 15.29 14.73 -11.12
C THR A 43 16.07 13.64 -11.84
N SER A 44 15.42 12.83 -12.68
CA SER A 44 16.08 11.86 -13.54
C SER A 44 16.75 12.50 -14.79
N GLY A 45 16.27 13.65 -15.21
CA GLY A 45 16.67 14.25 -16.50
C GLY A 45 16.19 13.47 -17.73
N LEU A 46 15.27 12.50 -17.54
CA LEU A 46 14.75 11.69 -18.65
C LEU A 46 13.94 12.56 -19.62
N SER A 47 14.24 12.42 -20.93
CA SER A 47 13.41 13.05 -21.96
C SER A 47 12.02 12.44 -21.99
N LYS A 48 11.00 13.28 -22.22
CA LYS A 48 9.60 12.82 -22.37
C LYS A 48 9.46 11.81 -23.50
N ASP A 49 10.23 11.96 -24.59
CA ASP A 49 10.21 11.05 -25.75
C ASP A 49 10.84 9.68 -25.45
N ALA A 50 11.61 9.56 -24.37
CA ALA A 50 12.18 8.28 -23.96
C ALA A 50 11.19 7.39 -23.19
N VAL A 51 10.05 7.94 -22.76
CA VAL A 51 9.01 7.19 -22.03
C VAL A 51 8.21 6.34 -23.02
N SER A 52 8.20 5.03 -22.82
CA SER A 52 7.45 4.07 -23.63
C SER A 52 6.00 3.90 -23.17
N GLY A 53 5.72 4.16 -21.89
CA GLY A 53 4.39 4.02 -21.33
C GLY A 53 4.29 4.52 -19.88
N VAL A 54 3.06 4.74 -19.43
CA VAL A 54 2.75 5.11 -18.04
C VAL A 54 1.88 4.02 -17.42
N VAL A 55 2.26 3.54 -16.25
CA VAL A 55 1.48 2.58 -15.47
C VAL A 55 1.16 3.19 -14.11
N VAL A 56 -0.13 3.27 -13.78
CA VAL A 56 -0.56 3.79 -12.48
C VAL A 56 -1.27 2.69 -11.69
N GLY A 57 -0.86 2.51 -10.45
CA GLY A 57 -1.55 1.70 -9.45
C GLY A 57 -2.47 2.56 -8.60
N GLU A 58 -3.75 2.21 -8.56
CA GLU A 58 -4.81 2.94 -7.85
C GLU A 58 -5.74 1.93 -7.20
N GLY A 59 -6.14 2.15 -5.96
CA GLY A 59 -7.06 1.26 -5.26
C GLY A 59 -8.51 1.60 -5.55
N PHE A 60 -8.86 2.88 -5.56
CA PHE A 60 -10.21 3.37 -5.81
C PHE A 60 -10.19 4.49 -6.83
N PRO A 61 -10.79 4.30 -8.01
CA PRO A 61 -10.68 5.24 -9.11
C PRO A 61 -11.48 6.52 -8.84
N PHE A 62 -10.78 7.65 -8.88
CA PHE A 62 -11.39 8.98 -8.96
C PHE A 62 -11.64 9.36 -10.43
N ALA A 63 -10.74 8.99 -11.32
CA ALA A 63 -10.83 9.23 -12.76
C ALA A 63 -11.01 7.91 -13.54
N PRO A 64 -11.57 7.93 -14.74
CA PRO A 64 -11.73 6.71 -15.54
C PRO A 64 -10.39 6.00 -15.89
N ASN A 65 -9.29 6.75 -15.98
CA ASN A 65 -7.94 6.25 -16.21
C ASN A 65 -6.93 7.29 -15.70
N SER A 66 -6.56 7.19 -14.42
CA SER A 66 -5.63 8.11 -13.76
C SER A 66 -4.27 8.16 -14.46
N ALA A 67 -3.80 7.05 -15.03
CA ALA A 67 -2.54 7.04 -15.79
C ALA A 67 -2.61 7.97 -17.01
N ARG A 68 -3.72 7.98 -17.74
CA ARG A 68 -3.90 8.87 -18.88
C ARG A 68 -4.04 10.33 -18.45
N VAL A 69 -4.74 10.57 -17.34
CA VAL A 69 -4.85 11.91 -16.77
C VAL A 69 -3.46 12.44 -16.41
N ILE A 70 -2.68 11.69 -15.63
CA ILE A 70 -1.32 12.06 -15.21
C ILE A 70 -0.42 12.31 -16.43
N SER A 71 -0.40 11.39 -17.41
CA SER A 71 0.43 11.54 -18.61
C SER A 71 0.13 12.81 -19.40
N THR A 72 -1.16 13.19 -19.43
CA THR A 72 -1.61 14.43 -20.09
C THR A 72 -1.22 15.67 -19.28
N LEU A 73 -1.38 15.62 -17.95
CA LEU A 73 -1.07 16.75 -17.06
C LEU A 73 0.42 17.08 -16.99
N ILE A 74 1.30 16.13 -17.29
CA ILE A 74 2.76 16.35 -17.37
C ILE A 74 3.25 16.54 -18.80
N ASP A 75 2.34 16.74 -19.77
CA ASP A 75 2.62 16.97 -21.19
C ASP A 75 3.52 15.89 -21.82
N LEU A 76 3.27 14.60 -21.54
CA LEU A 76 3.89 13.52 -22.31
C LEU A 76 3.32 13.48 -23.72
N PRO A 77 4.10 13.02 -24.72
CA PRO A 77 3.60 12.79 -26.08
C PRO A 77 2.30 11.99 -26.10
N HIS A 78 1.33 12.41 -26.90
CA HIS A 78 -0.02 11.84 -26.87
C HIS A 78 -0.11 10.40 -27.35
N GLU A 79 0.85 9.92 -28.11
CA GLU A 79 1.02 8.57 -28.60
C GLU A 79 1.48 7.60 -27.50
N ILE A 80 2.04 8.08 -26.38
CA ILE A 80 2.48 7.23 -25.28
C ILE A 80 1.25 6.59 -24.61
N PRO A 81 1.17 5.24 -24.56
CA PRO A 81 0.08 4.54 -23.92
C PRO A 81 0.14 4.71 -22.38
N ALA A 82 -1.04 4.73 -21.76
CA ALA A 82 -1.16 4.83 -20.31
C ALA A 82 -2.23 3.87 -19.81
N VAL A 83 -1.94 3.11 -18.74
CA VAL A 83 -2.84 2.14 -18.14
C VAL A 83 -2.90 2.28 -16.63
N THR A 84 -4.09 2.23 -16.07
CA THR A 84 -4.31 2.14 -14.63
C THR A 84 -4.61 0.69 -14.26
N VAL A 85 -3.89 0.16 -13.28
CA VAL A 85 -4.11 -1.16 -12.71
C VAL A 85 -4.72 -1.04 -11.31
N ASN A 86 -5.68 -1.90 -11.02
CA ASN A 86 -6.35 -1.93 -9.72
C ASN A 86 -6.31 -3.36 -9.15
N GLN A 87 -5.60 -3.49 -8.04
CA GLN A 87 -5.60 -4.64 -7.15
C GLN A 87 -5.63 -4.17 -5.69
N ASN A 88 -6.43 -3.13 -5.41
CA ASN A 88 -6.55 -2.52 -4.09
C ASN A 88 -5.16 -2.17 -3.50
N CYS A 89 -4.85 -2.59 -2.27
CA CYS A 89 -3.62 -2.26 -1.55
C CYS A 89 -2.32 -2.78 -2.22
N VAL A 90 -2.38 -3.74 -3.15
CA VAL A 90 -1.20 -4.22 -3.90
C VAL A 90 -1.02 -3.55 -5.25
N SER A 91 -1.87 -2.59 -5.63
CA SER A 91 -1.82 -1.90 -6.93
C SER A 91 -0.45 -1.30 -7.25
N GLY A 92 0.27 -0.77 -6.24
CA GLY A 92 1.61 -0.22 -6.44
C GLY A 92 2.66 -1.29 -6.77
N ILE A 93 2.57 -2.49 -6.16
CA ILE A 93 3.44 -3.62 -6.53
C ILE A 93 3.07 -4.11 -7.93
N GLU A 94 1.77 -4.21 -8.22
CA GLU A 94 1.26 -4.63 -9.53
C GLU A 94 1.67 -3.65 -10.64
N ALA A 95 1.68 -2.35 -10.38
CA ALA A 95 2.10 -1.36 -11.38
C ALA A 95 3.58 -1.55 -11.79
N VAL A 96 4.46 -1.84 -10.85
CA VAL A 96 5.86 -2.18 -11.14
C VAL A 96 5.95 -3.53 -11.87
N ALA A 97 5.19 -4.54 -11.45
CA ALA A 97 5.14 -5.84 -12.09
C ALA A 97 4.58 -5.77 -13.51
N GLU A 98 3.57 -4.94 -13.76
CA GLU A 98 2.99 -4.71 -15.09
C GLU A 98 4.00 -4.05 -16.02
N ALA A 99 4.71 -3.02 -15.58
CA ALA A 99 5.80 -2.42 -16.35
C ALA A 99 6.89 -3.46 -16.67
N ALA A 100 7.27 -4.28 -15.70
CA ALA A 100 8.24 -5.36 -15.92
C ALA A 100 7.76 -6.40 -16.94
N ARG A 101 6.47 -6.81 -16.90
CA ARG A 101 5.87 -7.72 -17.91
C ARG A 101 5.93 -7.11 -19.31
N ARG A 102 5.56 -5.84 -19.45
CA ARG A 102 5.59 -5.13 -20.75
C ARG A 102 6.99 -5.08 -21.33
N ILE A 103 8.00 -4.82 -20.50
CA ILE A 103 9.40 -4.84 -20.89
C ILE A 103 9.82 -6.26 -21.35
N GLU A 104 9.47 -7.30 -20.58
CA GLU A 104 9.74 -8.70 -20.94
C GLU A 104 9.10 -9.12 -22.27
N LEU A 105 7.93 -8.55 -22.59
CA LEU A 105 7.20 -8.80 -23.84
C LEU A 105 7.65 -7.91 -25.01
N GLY A 106 8.55 -6.96 -24.78
CA GLY A 106 9.04 -6.04 -25.80
C GLY A 106 8.03 -4.94 -26.20
N GLU A 107 7.05 -4.63 -25.33
CA GLU A 107 6.06 -3.57 -25.58
C GLU A 107 6.61 -2.15 -25.32
N GLY A 108 7.83 -2.05 -24.81
CA GLY A 108 8.54 -0.80 -24.53
C GLY A 108 9.75 -1.02 -23.66
N GLU A 109 10.58 0.00 -23.48
CA GLU A 109 11.83 -0.12 -22.72
C GLU A 109 11.83 0.67 -21.43
N VAL A 110 11.06 1.79 -21.35
CA VAL A 110 11.08 2.73 -20.22
C VAL A 110 9.65 3.06 -19.80
N PHE A 111 9.28 2.72 -18.60
CA PHE A 111 7.95 2.99 -18.04
C PHE A 111 8.04 3.94 -16.85
N LEU A 112 7.18 4.97 -16.86
CA LEU A 112 6.90 5.79 -15.69
C LEU A 112 5.84 5.06 -14.86
N VAL A 113 6.18 4.66 -13.65
CA VAL A 113 5.29 3.93 -12.75
C VAL A 113 4.93 4.83 -11.58
N ILE A 114 3.65 5.01 -11.34
CA ILE A 114 3.11 5.79 -10.21
C ILE A 114 2.12 4.91 -9.44
N GLY A 115 2.17 4.98 -8.12
CA GLY A 115 1.10 4.52 -7.24
C GLY A 115 0.50 5.74 -6.55
N GLU A 116 -0.82 5.87 -6.57
CA GLU A 116 -1.45 7.04 -5.98
C GLU A 116 -2.76 6.70 -5.29
N GLU A 117 -3.14 7.51 -4.30
CA GLU A 117 -4.43 7.45 -3.65
C GLU A 117 -4.74 8.74 -2.92
N SER A 118 -5.97 9.21 -3.03
CA SER A 118 -6.54 10.19 -2.12
C SER A 118 -7.82 9.62 -1.53
N GLN A 119 -7.71 9.07 -0.33
CA GLN A 119 -8.88 8.55 0.39
C GLN A 119 -9.81 9.68 0.83
N THR A 120 -9.28 10.89 0.97
CA THR A 120 -10.06 12.11 1.23
C THR A 120 -10.96 12.45 0.06
N ALA A 121 -10.47 12.34 -1.17
CA ALA A 121 -11.20 12.72 -2.37
C ALA A 121 -12.08 11.60 -2.95
N MET A 122 -12.17 10.45 -2.29
CA MET A 122 -12.99 9.34 -2.79
C MET A 122 -14.46 9.74 -2.94
N PRO A 123 -15.07 9.43 -4.09
CA PRO A 123 -16.43 9.89 -4.38
C PRO A 123 -17.48 9.09 -3.62
N PHE A 124 -18.60 9.75 -3.32
CA PHE A 124 -19.84 9.05 -3.03
C PHE A 124 -20.49 8.61 -4.34
N VAL A 125 -20.99 7.39 -4.41
CA VAL A 125 -21.72 6.87 -5.56
C VAL A 125 -23.21 6.80 -5.30
N VAL A 126 -24.00 7.10 -6.33
CA VAL A 126 -25.45 6.97 -6.27
C VAL A 126 -25.87 5.75 -7.09
N LYS A 127 -26.22 4.65 -6.41
CA LYS A 127 -26.69 3.42 -7.05
C LYS A 127 -28.14 3.58 -7.58
N ASN A 128 -28.45 2.85 -8.65
CA ASN A 128 -29.77 2.76 -9.27
C ASN A 128 -30.37 4.07 -9.81
N ALA A 129 -29.65 5.20 -9.75
CA ALA A 129 -30.15 6.50 -10.21
C ALA A 129 -30.46 6.51 -11.72
N ARG A 130 -29.66 5.87 -12.57
CA ARG A 130 -29.85 5.85 -14.04
C ARG A 130 -31.10 5.08 -14.47
N GLN A 131 -31.49 4.05 -13.72
CA GLN A 131 -32.67 3.26 -13.97
C GLN A 131 -33.96 3.96 -13.51
N ASN A 132 -33.84 4.93 -12.62
CA ASN A 132 -34.95 5.68 -12.10
C ASN A 132 -35.21 6.93 -12.94
N LYS A 133 -36.40 6.98 -13.60
CA LYS A 133 -36.79 8.12 -14.46
C LYS A 133 -36.83 9.47 -13.74
N LYS A 134 -36.95 9.48 -12.40
CA LYS A 134 -36.95 10.69 -11.57
C LYS A 134 -35.54 11.23 -11.31
N THR A 135 -34.53 10.34 -11.28
CA THR A 135 -33.15 10.66 -10.89
C THR A 135 -32.13 10.54 -12.04
N GLY A 136 -32.55 10.12 -13.22
CA GLY A 136 -31.67 9.78 -14.35
C GLY A 136 -30.82 10.90 -14.94
N THR A 137 -30.87 12.12 -14.40
CA THR A 137 -29.99 13.25 -14.78
C THR A 137 -29.42 13.93 -13.52
N VAL A 138 -28.22 14.52 -13.67
CA VAL A 138 -27.54 15.25 -12.57
C VAL A 138 -28.43 16.32 -11.96
N ASP A 139 -29.11 17.13 -12.82
CA ASP A 139 -30.00 18.21 -12.35
C ASP A 139 -31.20 17.67 -11.54
N LYS A 140 -31.75 16.52 -11.94
CA LYS A 140 -32.81 15.88 -11.18
C LYS A 140 -32.30 15.29 -9.87
N LEU A 141 -31.13 14.67 -9.88
CA LEU A 141 -30.50 14.12 -8.69
C LEU A 141 -30.18 15.22 -7.68
N ALA A 142 -29.58 16.33 -8.12
CA ALA A 142 -29.25 17.46 -7.27
C ALA A 142 -30.47 18.06 -6.55
N LYS A 143 -31.65 17.99 -7.15
CA LYS A 143 -32.91 18.45 -6.53
C LYS A 143 -33.50 17.46 -5.52
N LEU A 144 -33.01 16.22 -5.50
CA LEU A 144 -33.55 15.16 -4.64
C LEU A 144 -32.68 14.92 -3.40
N LEU A 145 -31.43 15.39 -3.41
CA LEU A 145 -30.52 15.24 -2.28
C LEU A 145 -30.77 16.32 -1.20
N PRO A 146 -30.60 16.00 0.09
CA PRO A 146 -30.37 14.67 0.66
C PRO A 146 -31.65 13.92 1.04
N ASP A 147 -32.83 14.60 1.14
CA ASP A 147 -33.98 14.10 1.91
C ASP A 147 -35.04 13.38 1.09
N ASN A 148 -34.94 13.36 -0.23
CA ASN A 148 -36.00 12.91 -1.14
C ASN A 148 -35.54 11.91 -2.20
N LEU A 149 -34.61 11.02 -1.87
CA LEU A 149 -34.22 9.97 -2.81
C LEU A 149 -35.40 9.02 -3.06
N PRO A 150 -35.70 8.67 -4.32
CA PRO A 150 -36.74 7.70 -4.63
C PRO A 150 -36.40 6.32 -4.03
N GLU A 151 -37.44 5.52 -3.77
CA GLU A 151 -37.28 4.15 -3.30
C GLU A 151 -36.28 3.35 -4.17
N GLY A 152 -35.34 2.65 -3.52
CA GLY A 152 -34.31 1.85 -4.15
C GLY A 152 -33.07 2.65 -4.66
N VAL A 153 -33.06 3.99 -4.52
CA VAL A 153 -31.86 4.81 -4.80
C VAL A 153 -31.07 4.99 -3.52
N GLU A 154 -29.78 4.65 -3.57
CA GLU A 154 -28.87 4.68 -2.43
C GLU A 154 -27.66 5.56 -2.70
N ILE A 155 -27.23 6.33 -1.69
CA ILE A 155 -25.94 7.01 -1.68
C ILE A 155 -24.98 6.15 -0.85
N ARG A 156 -23.81 5.83 -1.40
CA ARG A 156 -22.81 5.03 -0.73
C ARG A 156 -21.46 5.72 -0.75
N ASP A 157 -20.76 5.67 0.36
CA ASP A 157 -19.37 6.08 0.49
C ASP A 157 -18.48 4.95 -0.07
N THR A 158 -17.74 5.23 -1.15
CA THR A 158 -16.90 4.21 -1.79
C THR A 158 -15.73 3.78 -0.93
N LEU A 159 -15.23 4.66 -0.05
CA LEU A 159 -14.17 4.32 0.90
C LEU A 159 -14.67 3.30 1.94
N GLU A 160 -15.81 3.59 2.57
CA GLU A 160 -16.41 2.67 3.56
C GLU A 160 -16.84 1.35 2.94
N ASP A 161 -17.39 1.38 1.73
CA ASP A 161 -17.75 0.17 0.98
C ASP A 161 -16.54 -0.70 0.68
N GLY A 162 -15.43 -0.09 0.25
CA GLY A 162 -14.20 -0.81 -0.05
C GLY A 162 -13.52 -1.39 1.18
N LEU A 163 -13.44 -0.63 2.27
CA LEU A 163 -12.87 -1.12 3.54
C LEU A 163 -13.77 -2.16 4.21
N GLY A 164 -15.09 -2.04 4.04
CA GLY A 164 -16.08 -3.01 4.53
C GLY A 164 -16.15 -4.28 3.70
N ASP A 165 -15.60 -4.25 2.48
CA ASP A 165 -15.72 -5.34 1.48
C ASP A 165 -17.15 -5.87 1.39
N THR A 166 -18.07 -4.97 1.02
CA THR A 166 -19.53 -5.25 1.08
C THR A 166 -19.97 -6.41 0.19
N GLU A 167 -19.19 -6.71 -0.84
CA GLU A 167 -19.51 -7.81 -1.77
C GLU A 167 -19.13 -9.18 -1.18
N THR A 168 -18.02 -9.28 -0.45
CA THR A 168 -17.60 -10.53 0.20
C THR A 168 -18.02 -10.64 1.65
N SER A 169 -18.39 -9.52 2.30
CA SER A 169 -18.71 -9.42 3.73
C SER A 169 -17.52 -9.67 4.68
N TYR A 170 -16.29 -9.59 4.16
CA TYR A 170 -15.04 -9.69 4.94
C TYR A 170 -14.29 -8.37 4.91
N GLY A 171 -14.81 -7.35 5.60
CA GLY A 171 -14.15 -6.06 5.72
C GLY A 171 -12.76 -6.15 6.34
N MET A 172 -11.94 -5.15 6.11
CA MET A 172 -10.52 -5.16 6.50
C MET A 172 -10.29 -5.40 8.00
N PRO A 173 -11.03 -4.75 8.94
CA PRO A 173 -10.91 -5.08 10.36
C PRO A 173 -11.31 -6.52 10.69
N VAL A 174 -12.32 -7.07 9.98
CA VAL A 174 -12.78 -8.46 10.18
C VAL A 174 -11.68 -9.45 9.83
N THR A 175 -11.06 -9.31 8.67
CA THR A 175 -9.97 -10.21 8.23
C THR A 175 -8.75 -10.12 9.13
N ALA A 176 -8.46 -8.94 9.69
CA ALA A 176 -7.41 -8.74 10.68
C ALA A 176 -7.71 -9.49 11.98
N GLU A 177 -8.93 -9.33 12.51
CA GLU A 177 -9.33 -10.02 13.74
C GLU A 177 -9.38 -11.54 13.55
N LEU A 178 -9.88 -12.04 12.40
CA LEU A 178 -9.83 -13.47 12.08
C LEU A 178 -8.39 -14.01 12.07
N ALA A 179 -7.44 -13.26 11.50
CA ALA A 179 -6.04 -13.65 11.52
C ALA A 179 -5.50 -13.71 12.96
N ALA A 180 -5.77 -12.71 13.79
CA ALA A 180 -5.32 -12.71 15.18
C ALA A 180 -5.89 -13.89 15.97
N GLN A 181 -7.20 -14.15 15.85
CA GLN A 181 -7.87 -15.23 16.57
C GLN A 181 -7.38 -16.62 16.13
N ASN A 182 -7.32 -16.88 14.81
CA ASN A 182 -6.96 -18.18 14.27
C ASN A 182 -5.48 -18.55 14.48
N TYR A 183 -4.60 -17.56 14.63
CA TYR A 183 -3.19 -17.77 14.99
C TYR A 183 -2.90 -17.55 16.48
N GLU A 184 -3.93 -17.37 17.32
CA GLU A 184 -3.82 -17.17 18.77
C GLU A 184 -2.84 -16.03 19.14
N ILE A 185 -2.87 -14.92 18.37
CA ILE A 185 -1.98 -13.81 18.58
C ILE A 185 -2.59 -12.88 19.63
N PRO A 186 -2.01 -12.76 20.82
CA PRO A 186 -2.55 -11.91 21.86
C PRO A 186 -2.37 -10.42 21.51
N ARG A 187 -3.25 -9.56 22.03
CA ARG A 187 -3.21 -8.11 21.83
C ARG A 187 -1.85 -7.51 22.13
N GLU A 188 -1.22 -7.94 23.21
CA GLU A 188 0.09 -7.41 23.65
C GLU A 188 1.18 -7.64 22.58
N LYS A 189 1.14 -8.78 21.88
CA LYS A 189 2.07 -9.07 20.77
C LYS A 189 1.82 -8.14 19.58
N LEU A 190 0.56 -7.87 19.26
CA LEU A 190 0.17 -6.96 18.20
C LEU A 190 0.52 -5.50 18.52
N ASP A 191 0.24 -5.08 19.75
CA ASP A 191 0.56 -3.72 20.21
C ASP A 191 2.09 -3.50 20.28
N LYS A 192 2.87 -4.53 20.69
CA LYS A 192 4.34 -4.48 20.64
C LYS A 192 4.85 -4.32 19.20
N PHE A 193 4.32 -5.11 18.26
CA PHE A 193 4.69 -5.01 16.83
C PHE A 193 4.38 -3.61 16.28
N ALA A 194 3.19 -3.09 16.55
CA ALA A 194 2.77 -1.75 16.14
C ALA A 194 3.63 -0.65 16.77
N TYR A 195 3.95 -0.78 18.06
CA TYR A 195 4.84 0.17 18.75
C TYR A 195 6.23 0.21 18.13
N GLU A 196 6.81 -0.95 17.78
CA GLU A 196 8.11 -0.97 17.10
C GLU A 196 8.03 -0.32 15.72
N SER A 197 6.92 -0.48 14.98
CA SER A 197 6.70 0.25 13.72
C SER A 197 6.70 1.77 13.94
N TYR A 198 5.97 2.28 14.94
CA TYR A 198 5.99 3.72 15.29
C TYR A 198 7.37 4.22 15.67
N LYS A 199 8.06 3.49 16.52
CA LYS A 199 9.38 3.86 17.02
C LYS A 199 10.39 3.96 15.87
N ARG A 200 10.45 2.91 15.03
CA ARG A 200 11.37 2.84 13.89
C ARG A 200 11.10 3.95 12.87
N ALA A 201 9.83 4.20 12.54
CA ALA A 201 9.46 5.27 11.61
C ALA A 201 9.80 6.66 12.18
N TYR A 202 9.56 6.88 13.48
CA TYR A 202 9.91 8.13 14.15
C TYR A 202 11.43 8.35 14.17
N GLU A 203 12.21 7.34 14.59
CA GLU A 203 13.68 7.38 14.57
C GLU A 203 14.23 7.67 13.17
N ALA A 204 13.66 7.02 12.12
CA ALA A 204 14.07 7.25 10.73
C ALA A 204 13.72 8.66 10.25
N THR A 205 12.58 9.21 10.67
CA THR A 205 12.16 10.59 10.35
C THR A 205 13.10 11.60 10.99
N GLU A 206 13.39 11.48 12.30
CA GLU A 206 14.31 12.37 13.02
C GLU A 206 15.73 12.31 12.45
N ALA A 207 16.15 11.14 11.97
CA ALA A 207 17.45 10.94 11.32
C ALA A 207 17.47 11.37 9.83
N GLY A 208 16.37 11.87 9.29
CA GLY A 208 16.26 12.31 7.89
C GLY A 208 16.40 11.19 6.85
N LYS A 209 16.19 9.92 7.23
CA LYS A 209 16.38 8.75 6.36
C LYS A 209 15.45 8.73 5.15
N TYR A 210 14.24 9.23 5.30
CA TYR A 210 13.26 9.30 4.21
C TYR A 210 13.49 10.48 3.23
N ALA A 211 14.26 11.51 3.65
CA ALA A 211 14.43 12.74 2.88
C ALA A 211 14.88 12.53 1.41
N PRO A 212 15.73 11.54 1.07
CA PRO A 212 16.12 11.31 -0.32
C PRO A 212 14.95 10.95 -1.25
N HIS A 213 13.88 10.36 -0.71
CA HIS A 213 12.73 9.90 -1.49
C HIS A 213 11.50 10.80 -1.34
N ILE A 214 11.40 11.60 -0.26
CA ILE A 214 10.25 12.48 -0.02
C ILE A 214 10.40 13.81 -0.77
N ILE A 215 9.36 14.16 -1.51
CA ILE A 215 9.23 15.48 -2.16
C ILE A 215 8.74 16.48 -1.11
N THR A 216 9.43 17.60 -0.97
CA THR A 216 8.95 18.69 -0.10
C THR A 216 7.70 19.32 -0.71
N MET A 217 6.60 19.26 0.01
CA MET A 217 5.31 19.85 -0.36
C MET A 217 4.93 20.95 0.62
N LYS A 218 3.91 21.71 0.29
CA LYS A 218 3.32 22.70 1.19
C LYS A 218 1.89 22.30 1.52
N ASP A 219 1.52 22.53 2.79
CA ASP A 219 0.13 22.44 3.22
C ASP A 219 -0.68 23.66 2.73
N GLU A 220 -2.00 23.65 2.96
CA GLU A 220 -2.91 24.75 2.61
C GLU A 220 -2.50 26.11 3.20
N LYS A 221 -1.73 26.13 4.29
CA LYS A 221 -1.25 27.33 4.98
C LYS A 221 0.12 27.78 4.47
N GLY A 222 0.73 27.05 3.50
CA GLY A 222 2.04 27.32 2.95
C GLY A 222 3.20 26.83 3.81
N ASN A 223 2.99 26.01 4.84
CA ASN A 223 4.05 25.40 5.64
C ASN A 223 4.62 24.18 4.88
N ASP A 224 5.92 23.95 5.01
CA ASP A 224 6.58 22.81 4.41
C ASP A 224 6.17 21.49 5.10
N LEU A 225 5.74 20.54 4.29
CA LEU A 225 5.49 19.15 4.69
C LEU A 225 6.77 18.36 4.40
N ALA A 226 7.61 18.20 5.40
CA ALA A 226 8.92 17.56 5.27
C ALA A 226 8.92 16.08 5.65
N GLY A 227 7.77 15.50 6.01
CA GLY A 227 7.67 14.12 6.47
C GLY A 227 6.23 13.61 6.55
N ASP A 228 6.10 12.33 6.86
CA ASP A 228 4.82 11.66 6.96
C ASP A 228 4.04 12.15 8.19
N GLU A 229 2.86 12.70 7.95
CA GLU A 229 2.06 13.35 9.00
C GLU A 229 1.68 12.38 10.13
N ALA A 230 1.36 11.12 9.79
CA ALA A 230 0.98 10.13 10.78
C ALA A 230 2.11 9.82 11.77
N VAL A 231 3.36 9.78 11.32
CA VAL A 231 4.55 9.58 12.17
C VAL A 231 4.67 10.72 13.18
N LEU A 232 4.54 11.96 12.71
CA LEU A 232 4.66 13.16 13.55
C LEU A 232 3.52 13.26 14.59
N LEU A 233 2.29 12.99 14.17
CA LEU A 233 1.11 13.02 15.06
C LEU A 233 1.17 11.93 16.15
N ARG A 234 1.85 10.83 15.90
CA ARG A 234 1.96 9.69 16.83
C ARG A 234 3.24 9.70 17.67
N LYS A 235 4.05 10.74 17.60
CA LYS A 235 5.22 10.97 18.49
C LYS A 235 4.90 10.67 19.96
N GLY A 236 3.75 11.13 20.45
CA GLY A 236 3.33 10.90 21.83
C GLY A 236 3.11 9.43 22.23
N ILE A 237 2.94 8.49 21.26
CA ILE A 237 2.93 7.05 21.52
C ILE A 237 4.37 6.56 21.72
N VAL A 238 5.32 7.05 20.90
CA VAL A 238 6.73 6.69 21.02
C VAL A 238 7.30 7.18 22.36
N GLU A 239 6.95 8.41 22.77
CA GLU A 239 7.38 8.98 24.06
C GLU A 239 6.71 8.32 25.28
N ASN A 240 5.51 7.78 25.12
CA ASN A 240 4.77 7.12 26.20
C ASN A 240 4.05 5.86 25.66
N PRO A 241 4.71 4.70 25.65
CA PRO A 241 4.18 3.44 25.16
C PRO A 241 2.87 2.99 25.82
N SER A 242 2.63 3.38 27.09
CA SER A 242 1.39 3.02 27.81
C SER A 242 0.11 3.59 27.20
N ARG A 243 0.24 4.48 26.21
CA ARG A 243 -0.90 4.94 25.40
C ARG A 243 -1.49 3.81 24.55
N MET A 244 -0.68 2.81 24.19
CA MET A 244 -1.17 1.63 23.46
C MET A 244 -2.23 0.88 24.25
N ASP A 245 -2.05 0.74 25.58
CA ASP A 245 -2.99 0.03 26.46
C ASP A 245 -4.39 0.66 26.48
N LYS A 246 -4.46 1.98 26.18
CA LYS A 246 -5.71 2.77 26.15
C LYS A 246 -6.33 2.84 24.76
N ALA A 247 -5.77 2.16 23.77
CA ALA A 247 -6.29 2.15 22.43
C ALA A 247 -7.70 1.53 22.38
N MET A 248 -8.61 2.21 21.67
CA MET A 248 -9.96 1.74 21.45
C MET A 248 -9.95 0.46 20.60
N LEU A 249 -10.65 -0.56 21.08
CA LEU A 249 -10.90 -1.79 20.33
C LEU A 249 -11.85 -1.50 19.13
N LEU A 250 -11.60 -2.14 18.00
CA LEU A 250 -12.48 -2.05 16.84
C LEU A 250 -13.71 -2.97 17.00
N PHE A 251 -13.59 -4.07 17.75
CA PHE A 251 -14.63 -5.05 17.98
C PHE A 251 -15.22 -4.98 19.42
N ASP A 252 -15.48 -3.82 19.89
CA ASP A 252 -16.38 -3.54 21.02
C ASP A 252 -17.18 -2.28 20.70
N ASN A 253 -16.71 -1.51 19.81
CA ASN A 253 -17.23 -0.34 19.10
C ASN A 253 -16.02 0.31 18.38
N PRO A 254 -16.03 0.85 17.14
CA PRO A 254 -17.21 1.24 16.36
C PRO A 254 -17.58 0.29 15.24
N VAL A 255 -16.77 -0.72 14.94
CA VAL A 255 -16.99 -1.58 13.75
C VAL A 255 -18.16 -2.53 13.98
N MET A 256 -18.09 -3.33 15.05
CA MET A 256 -19.15 -4.26 15.41
C MET A 256 -18.95 -4.73 16.87
N LYS A 257 -20.03 -5.20 17.52
CA LYS A 257 -19.95 -5.80 18.84
C LYS A 257 -19.22 -7.14 18.81
N TRP A 258 -18.45 -7.45 19.86
CA TRP A 258 -17.68 -8.69 19.91
C TRP A 258 -18.53 -9.96 19.79
N ASP A 259 -19.67 -9.99 20.45
CA ASP A 259 -20.58 -11.15 20.37
C ASP A 259 -21.25 -11.27 18.98
N GLU A 260 -21.49 -10.15 18.31
CA GLU A 260 -21.96 -10.12 16.93
C GLU A 260 -20.89 -10.69 15.98
N PHE A 261 -19.63 -10.26 16.13
CA PHE A 261 -18.50 -10.77 15.38
C PHE A 261 -18.38 -12.29 15.52
N LYS A 262 -18.34 -12.81 16.77
CA LYS A 262 -18.25 -14.25 17.03
C LYS A 262 -19.40 -15.04 16.42
N THR A 263 -20.61 -14.50 16.45
CA THR A 263 -21.79 -15.14 15.88
C THR A 263 -21.74 -15.14 14.35
N LYS A 264 -21.45 -14.00 13.73
CA LYS A 264 -21.44 -13.81 12.30
C LYS A 264 -20.35 -14.62 11.59
N TYR A 265 -19.17 -14.69 12.20
CA TYR A 265 -17.99 -15.34 11.62
C TYR A 265 -17.63 -16.68 12.31
N ALA A 266 -18.57 -17.29 13.03
CA ALA A 266 -18.35 -18.54 13.76
C ALA A 266 -17.75 -19.67 12.90
N LYS A 267 -18.12 -19.76 11.62
CA LYS A 267 -17.59 -20.74 10.66
C LYS A 267 -16.13 -20.51 10.27
N ASP A 268 -15.62 -19.29 10.43
CA ASP A 268 -14.29 -18.85 10.03
C ASP A 268 -13.33 -18.77 11.22
N LEU A 269 -13.87 -18.93 12.45
CA LEU A 269 -13.11 -18.90 13.69
C LEU A 269 -12.72 -20.34 14.09
N GLU A 270 -11.43 -20.64 13.99
CA GLU A 270 -10.88 -21.89 14.55
C GLU A 270 -10.79 -21.82 16.07
N LYS A 271 -10.51 -20.62 16.58
CA LYS A 271 -10.39 -20.29 18.01
C LYS A 271 -10.96 -18.90 18.26
N SER A 272 -11.26 -18.61 19.52
CA SER A 272 -11.74 -17.28 19.91
C SER A 272 -11.31 -16.95 21.33
N ALA A 273 -10.68 -15.79 21.48
CA ALA A 273 -10.30 -15.19 22.76
C ALA A 273 -10.94 -13.79 22.86
N ASP A 274 -10.33 -12.86 23.59
CA ASP A 274 -10.76 -11.47 23.64
C ASP A 274 -10.36 -10.72 22.35
N PRO A 275 -11.06 -9.63 21.97
CA PRO A 275 -10.75 -8.86 20.78
C PRO A 275 -9.37 -8.20 20.88
N THR A 276 -8.65 -8.17 19.77
CA THR A 276 -7.24 -7.77 19.73
C THR A 276 -6.96 -6.53 18.90
N THR A 277 -7.80 -6.29 17.87
CA THR A 277 -7.57 -5.22 16.91
C THR A 277 -7.99 -3.86 17.47
N THR A 278 -7.08 -2.89 17.43
CA THR A 278 -7.28 -1.54 17.95
C THR A 278 -6.98 -0.48 16.88
N ILE A 279 -7.37 0.78 17.15
CA ILE A 279 -7.03 1.92 16.30
C ILE A 279 -5.52 2.22 16.23
N PHE A 280 -4.71 1.69 17.17
CA PHE A 280 -3.27 1.92 17.20
C PHE A 280 -2.47 0.74 16.63
N ASN A 281 -3.05 -0.44 16.47
CA ASN A 281 -2.42 -1.54 15.76
C ASN A 281 -2.98 -1.75 14.35
N ALA A 282 -3.64 -0.70 13.81
CA ALA A 282 -4.14 -0.56 12.44
C ALA A 282 -3.45 0.61 11.73
N CYS A 283 -3.26 0.51 10.41
CA CYS A 283 -2.75 1.63 9.61
C CYS A 283 -3.77 2.77 9.56
N PRO A 284 -3.33 4.04 9.58
CA PRO A 284 -4.23 5.17 9.37
C PRO A 284 -4.65 5.28 7.91
N ARG A 285 -5.89 5.68 7.69
CA ARG A 285 -6.37 6.13 6.37
C ARG A 285 -5.54 7.31 5.89
N SER A 286 -5.10 7.31 4.64
CA SER A 286 -4.09 8.26 4.19
C SER A 286 -4.21 8.62 2.72
N ASP A 287 -3.70 9.83 2.41
CA ASP A 287 -3.51 10.37 1.06
C ASP A 287 -2.02 10.38 0.73
N GLY A 288 -1.66 10.11 -0.53
CA GLY A 288 -0.27 10.17 -0.97
C GLY A 288 -0.02 9.50 -2.31
N ALA A 289 1.14 9.75 -2.88
CA ALA A 289 1.61 9.12 -4.10
C ALA A 289 3.10 8.76 -3.99
N ALA A 290 3.49 7.71 -4.73
CA ALA A 290 4.88 7.28 -4.88
C ALA A 290 5.11 6.78 -6.31
N GLY A 291 6.31 6.91 -6.84
CA GLY A 291 6.59 6.48 -8.20
C GLY A 291 8.06 6.23 -8.45
N CYS A 292 8.35 5.67 -9.62
CA CYS A 292 9.70 5.36 -10.08
C CYS A 292 9.74 5.22 -11.61
N ILE A 293 10.94 5.15 -12.15
CA ILE A 293 11.18 4.69 -13.52
C ILE A 293 11.48 3.19 -13.48
N VAL A 294 10.83 2.42 -14.33
CA VAL A 294 11.06 0.99 -14.52
C VAL A 294 11.58 0.75 -15.93
N THR A 295 12.75 0.10 -16.03
CA THR A 295 13.42 -0.17 -17.31
C THR A 295 14.33 -1.39 -17.18
N THR A 296 15.03 -1.81 -18.25
CA THR A 296 16.08 -2.83 -18.11
C THR A 296 17.34 -2.26 -17.46
N GLU A 297 18.14 -3.10 -16.81
CA GLU A 297 19.45 -2.68 -16.28
C GLU A 297 20.35 -2.08 -17.39
N ALA A 298 20.32 -2.65 -18.58
CA ALA A 298 21.09 -2.16 -19.72
C ALA A 298 20.63 -0.76 -20.18
N LYS A 299 19.31 -0.58 -20.29
CA LYS A 299 18.73 0.71 -20.72
C LYS A 299 18.92 1.80 -19.67
N ALA A 300 18.83 1.45 -18.38
CA ALA A 300 19.13 2.40 -17.30
C ALA A 300 20.56 2.93 -17.40
N LYS A 301 21.55 2.05 -17.67
CA LYS A 301 22.95 2.44 -17.87
C LYS A 301 23.13 3.30 -19.14
N GLU A 302 22.46 2.95 -20.23
CA GLU A 302 22.47 3.75 -21.49
C GLU A 302 21.95 5.18 -21.25
N LEU A 303 20.87 5.31 -20.46
CA LEU A 303 20.23 6.59 -20.15
C LEU A 303 20.92 7.35 -19.01
N GLY A 304 21.95 6.77 -18.38
CA GLY A 304 22.64 7.38 -17.23
C GLY A 304 21.79 7.45 -15.97
N LEU A 305 20.72 6.64 -15.85
CA LEU A 305 19.85 6.60 -14.69
C LEU A 305 20.54 5.88 -13.51
N LYS A 306 20.38 6.41 -12.30
CA LYS A 306 20.80 5.72 -11.09
C LYS A 306 19.88 4.55 -10.83
N ILE A 307 20.42 3.32 -10.93
CA ILE A 307 19.70 2.11 -10.56
C ILE A 307 19.67 2.02 -9.04
N GLU A 308 18.49 1.93 -8.45
CA GLU A 308 18.30 1.87 -7.01
C GLU A 308 18.00 0.43 -6.53
N ALA A 309 17.32 -0.35 -7.36
CA ALA A 309 17.09 -1.77 -7.13
C ALA A 309 16.89 -2.52 -8.45
N LEU A 310 17.05 -3.85 -8.41
CA LEU A 310 16.76 -4.77 -9.51
C LEU A 310 15.61 -5.69 -9.11
N VAL A 311 14.49 -5.63 -9.81
CA VAL A 311 13.41 -6.61 -9.68
C VAL A 311 13.81 -7.88 -10.39
N THR A 312 13.80 -9.00 -9.68
CA THR A 312 14.19 -10.32 -10.22
C THR A 312 13.03 -11.30 -10.34
N ALA A 313 12.01 -11.11 -9.50
CA ALA A 313 10.78 -11.91 -9.56
C ALA A 313 9.63 -11.22 -8.85
N PHE A 314 8.40 -11.59 -9.21
CA PHE A 314 7.17 -11.20 -8.52
C PHE A 314 6.10 -12.29 -8.61
N GLU A 315 5.14 -12.24 -7.70
CA GLU A 315 4.01 -13.16 -7.64
C GLU A 315 2.75 -12.44 -7.16
N MET A 316 1.65 -12.63 -7.89
CA MET A 316 0.31 -12.21 -7.47
C MET A 316 -0.53 -13.44 -7.18
N ARG A 317 -1.26 -13.43 -6.06
CA ARG A 317 -2.04 -14.58 -5.61
C ARG A 317 -3.42 -14.16 -5.13
N GLY A 318 -4.41 -15.00 -5.44
CA GLY A 318 -5.70 -14.99 -4.77
C GLY A 318 -5.69 -15.95 -3.57
N VAL A 319 -6.39 -15.58 -2.53
CA VAL A 319 -6.73 -16.42 -1.37
C VAL A 319 -8.21 -16.28 -1.06
N GLU A 320 -8.76 -17.18 -0.25
CA GLU A 320 -10.15 -17.03 0.21
C GLU A 320 -10.33 -15.69 0.93
N PRO A 321 -11.43 -14.94 0.72
CA PRO A 321 -11.63 -13.62 1.29
C PRO A 321 -11.49 -13.57 2.82
N ASN A 322 -11.98 -14.60 3.54
CA ASN A 322 -11.81 -14.73 5.00
C ASN A 322 -10.34 -14.89 5.44
N ARG A 323 -9.45 -15.30 4.53
CA ARG A 323 -8.00 -15.45 4.74
C ARG A 323 -7.18 -14.28 4.20
N MET A 324 -7.82 -13.21 3.75
CA MET A 324 -7.14 -12.02 3.22
C MET A 324 -6.04 -11.52 4.16
N GLY A 325 -6.30 -11.53 5.47
CA GLY A 325 -5.34 -11.04 6.48
C GLY A 325 -3.97 -11.73 6.46
N ILE A 326 -3.89 -12.96 5.93
CA ILE A 326 -2.62 -13.71 5.81
C ILE A 326 -2.21 -13.95 4.35
N GLY A 327 -2.89 -13.32 3.39
CA GLY A 327 -2.66 -13.53 1.95
C GLY A 327 -1.22 -13.31 1.52
N GLN A 328 -0.53 -12.34 2.14
CA GLN A 328 0.88 -12.05 1.85
C GLN A 328 1.82 -13.24 2.14
N ALA A 329 1.48 -14.16 3.05
CA ALA A 329 2.24 -15.39 3.23
C ALA A 329 2.14 -16.29 1.99
N ALA A 330 0.94 -16.41 1.40
CA ALA A 330 0.72 -17.24 0.20
C ALA A 330 1.52 -16.74 -1.00
N ALA A 331 1.53 -15.41 -1.23
CA ALA A 331 2.31 -14.81 -2.30
C ALA A 331 3.83 -14.96 -2.06
N SER A 332 4.29 -14.69 -0.84
CA SER A 332 5.69 -14.79 -0.45
C SER A 332 6.24 -16.22 -0.59
N LEU A 333 5.55 -17.20 -0.02
CA LEU A 333 5.97 -18.60 -0.08
C LEU A 333 6.01 -19.12 -1.53
N LYS A 334 5.03 -18.74 -2.36
CA LYS A 334 5.05 -19.12 -3.78
C LYS A 334 6.18 -18.46 -4.56
N LEU A 335 6.48 -17.19 -4.26
CA LEU A 335 7.61 -16.49 -4.89
C LEU A 335 8.94 -17.15 -4.50
N LEU A 336 9.13 -17.43 -3.21
CA LEU A 336 10.35 -18.09 -2.71
C LEU A 336 10.51 -19.49 -3.32
N ASP A 337 9.45 -20.30 -3.37
CA ASP A 337 9.44 -21.59 -4.05
C ASP A 337 9.87 -21.47 -5.53
N THR A 338 9.29 -20.50 -6.26
CA THR A 338 9.64 -20.23 -7.67
C THR A 338 11.11 -19.86 -7.84
N MET A 339 11.69 -19.17 -6.86
CA MET A 339 13.11 -18.76 -6.90
C MET A 339 14.06 -19.78 -6.28
N GLY A 340 13.55 -20.86 -5.67
CA GLY A 340 14.34 -21.85 -4.95
C GLY A 340 15.02 -21.29 -3.71
N LEU A 341 14.40 -20.29 -3.06
CA LEU A 341 14.92 -19.61 -1.88
C LEU A 341 14.14 -20.01 -0.61
N LYS A 342 14.82 -19.95 0.52
CA LYS A 342 14.21 -20.03 1.85
C LYS A 342 14.12 -18.64 2.48
N PRO A 343 13.18 -18.41 3.42
CA PRO A 343 13.08 -17.12 4.10
C PRO A 343 14.37 -16.66 4.80
N GLU A 344 15.19 -17.60 5.30
CA GLU A 344 16.47 -17.32 5.96
C GLU A 344 17.55 -16.76 5.01
N GLU A 345 17.37 -16.93 3.70
CA GLU A 345 18.30 -16.44 2.66
C GLU A 345 17.97 -15.00 2.25
N LEU A 346 16.92 -14.41 2.83
CA LEU A 346 16.58 -13.00 2.65
C LEU A 346 17.32 -12.14 3.67
N ASP A 347 17.88 -11.05 3.21
CA ASP A 347 18.53 -10.08 4.10
C ASP A 347 17.52 -9.20 4.82
N ARG A 348 16.41 -8.85 4.13
CA ARG A 348 15.29 -8.04 4.67
C ARG A 348 13.94 -8.49 4.12
N ILE A 349 12.91 -8.14 4.87
CA ILE A 349 11.50 -8.32 4.49
C ILE A 349 10.77 -7.00 4.74
N GLU A 350 10.20 -6.40 3.70
CA GLU A 350 9.26 -5.29 3.77
C GLU A 350 7.83 -5.84 3.63
N ILE A 351 7.16 -6.01 4.76
CA ILE A 351 5.80 -6.53 4.83
C ILE A 351 4.80 -5.40 5.07
N HIS A 352 3.73 -5.36 4.27
CA HIS A 352 2.66 -4.39 4.45
C HIS A 352 1.92 -4.62 5.78
N GLU A 353 1.78 -3.56 6.56
CA GLU A 353 1.11 -3.54 7.86
C GLU A 353 -0.29 -2.90 7.72
N ALA A 354 -1.23 -3.56 7.02
CA ALA A 354 -2.61 -3.08 7.05
C ALA A 354 -3.14 -3.03 8.49
N PHE A 355 -2.82 -4.08 9.24
CA PHE A 355 -2.95 -4.21 10.71
C PHE A 355 -1.74 -5.00 11.23
N ALA A 356 -1.39 -4.84 12.49
CA ALA A 356 -0.39 -5.71 13.11
C ALA A 356 -0.80 -7.18 13.00
N ALA A 357 -2.10 -7.48 13.13
CA ALA A 357 -2.66 -8.81 13.01
C ALA A 357 -2.43 -9.43 11.63
N THR A 358 -2.52 -8.66 10.54
CA THR A 358 -2.29 -9.19 9.19
C THR A 358 -0.81 -9.45 8.92
N ALA A 359 0.08 -8.57 9.39
CA ALA A 359 1.52 -8.78 9.24
C ALA A 359 2.02 -9.94 10.09
N VAL A 360 1.68 -9.96 11.39
CA VAL A 360 2.08 -11.02 12.33
C VAL A 360 1.44 -12.35 11.94
N GLY A 361 0.16 -12.38 11.56
CA GLY A 361 -0.52 -13.61 11.12
C GLY A 361 0.12 -14.22 9.87
N ALA A 362 0.53 -13.39 8.90
CA ALA A 362 1.25 -13.86 7.73
C ALA A 362 2.65 -14.40 8.08
N LEU A 363 3.36 -13.76 9.00
CA LEU A 363 4.66 -14.23 9.50
C LEU A 363 4.52 -15.54 10.29
N GLU A 364 3.46 -15.72 11.07
CA GLU A 364 3.14 -16.99 11.74
C GLU A 364 2.84 -18.10 10.72
N GLU A 365 2.11 -17.79 9.64
CA GLU A 365 1.88 -18.76 8.57
C GLU A 365 3.18 -19.16 7.87
N ILE A 366 4.07 -18.21 7.58
CA ILE A 366 5.41 -18.51 7.02
C ILE A 366 6.20 -19.39 8.00
N LYS A 367 6.22 -19.05 9.29
CA LYS A 367 6.86 -19.86 10.35
C LYS A 367 6.33 -21.28 10.39
N LYS A 368 5.00 -21.43 10.36
CA LYS A 368 4.31 -22.74 10.38
C LYS A 368 4.73 -23.63 9.20
N GLN A 369 4.92 -23.05 8.01
CA GLN A 369 5.26 -23.80 6.80
C GLN A 369 6.76 -24.03 6.62
N THR A 370 7.62 -23.14 7.11
CA THR A 370 9.07 -23.17 6.81
C THR A 370 9.96 -23.36 8.03
N GLY A 371 9.44 -23.07 9.23
CA GLY A 371 10.24 -23.00 10.47
C GLY A 371 10.97 -21.66 10.66
N PHE A 372 10.77 -20.67 9.78
CA PHE A 372 11.42 -19.36 9.85
C PHE A 372 11.13 -18.63 11.16
N ASP A 373 12.16 -18.30 11.93
CA ASP A 373 12.05 -17.55 13.18
C ASP A 373 11.91 -16.04 12.89
N TRP A 374 10.71 -15.63 12.55
CA TRP A 374 10.43 -14.25 12.23
C TRP A 374 10.54 -13.31 13.45
N GLU A 375 10.31 -13.82 14.65
CA GLU A 375 10.41 -13.01 15.87
C GLU A 375 11.86 -12.55 16.06
N LYS A 376 12.80 -13.48 15.93
CA LYS A 376 14.23 -13.17 15.93
C LYS A 376 14.61 -12.22 14.80
N ALA A 377 14.12 -12.47 13.59
CA ALA A 377 14.39 -11.58 12.44
C ALA A 377 13.83 -10.16 12.68
N HIS A 378 12.66 -10.03 13.32
CA HIS A 378 12.10 -8.73 13.69
C HIS A 378 12.91 -8.01 14.76
N GLU A 379 13.38 -8.73 15.80
CA GLU A 379 14.28 -8.19 16.84
C GLU A 379 15.62 -7.74 16.24
N GLU A 380 16.15 -8.47 15.28
CA GLU A 380 17.36 -8.14 14.52
C GLU A 380 17.14 -7.02 13.47
N LYS A 381 15.96 -6.38 13.44
CA LYS A 381 15.55 -5.34 12.49
C LYS A 381 15.63 -5.78 11.02
N LYS A 382 15.38 -7.06 10.73
CA LYS A 382 15.31 -7.58 9.36
C LYS A 382 13.92 -7.46 8.73
N ILE A 383 12.91 -7.10 9.52
CA ILE A 383 11.53 -6.91 9.07
C ILE A 383 11.13 -5.47 9.34
N ASN A 384 10.71 -4.73 8.30
CA ASN A 384 10.28 -3.32 8.36
C ASN A 384 11.26 -2.45 9.17
N THR A 385 12.52 -2.41 8.75
CA THR A 385 13.63 -1.74 9.44
C THR A 385 13.33 -0.29 9.80
N PHE A 386 12.65 0.42 8.92
CA PHE A 386 12.29 1.84 9.08
C PHE A 386 10.83 2.07 9.47
N GLY A 387 10.13 1.04 9.97
CA GLY A 387 8.70 1.09 10.23
C GLY A 387 7.86 0.88 8.97
N GLY A 388 6.57 0.64 9.17
CA GLY A 388 5.65 0.27 8.11
C GLY A 388 4.38 1.11 8.08
N SER A 389 3.34 0.58 7.44
CA SER A 389 2.10 1.31 7.17
C SER A 389 1.33 1.74 8.42
N ILE A 390 1.46 1.02 9.54
CA ILE A 390 0.85 1.41 10.82
C ILE A 390 1.36 2.79 11.25
N ALA A 391 2.64 3.06 11.06
CA ALA A 391 3.26 4.31 11.44
C ALA A 391 3.17 5.37 10.34
N ILE A 392 3.52 5.00 9.10
CA ILE A 392 3.71 5.92 7.97
C ILE A 392 2.38 6.32 7.33
N GLY A 393 1.43 5.38 7.26
CA GLY A 393 0.17 5.53 6.53
C GLY A 393 0.04 4.57 5.37
N HIS A 394 -1.18 4.52 4.81
CA HIS A 394 -1.53 3.56 3.77
C HIS A 394 -2.41 4.17 2.67
N PRO A 395 -1.87 5.05 1.82
CA PRO A 395 -2.49 5.34 0.53
C PRO A 395 -2.39 4.07 -0.32
N PHE A 396 -3.52 3.49 -0.74
CA PHE A 396 -3.58 2.11 -1.26
C PHE A 396 -2.65 1.90 -2.44
N GLY A 397 -2.80 2.68 -3.51
CA GLY A 397 -1.99 2.58 -4.71
C GLY A 397 -0.52 2.92 -4.50
N ALA A 398 -0.20 3.84 -3.58
CA ALA A 398 1.17 4.29 -3.33
C ALA A 398 1.99 3.32 -2.47
N THR A 399 1.33 2.49 -1.66
CA THR A 399 2.00 1.65 -0.65
C THR A 399 3.02 0.69 -1.26
N GLY A 400 2.72 0.07 -2.40
CA GLY A 400 3.65 -0.85 -3.04
C GLY A 400 5.00 -0.22 -3.38
N VAL A 401 4.98 0.97 -3.99
CA VAL A 401 6.20 1.71 -4.33
C VAL A 401 6.92 2.23 -3.08
N ARG A 402 6.17 2.61 -2.03
CA ARG A 402 6.76 3.00 -0.73
C ARG A 402 7.49 1.81 -0.08
N LEU A 403 6.97 0.57 -0.17
CA LEU A 403 7.68 -0.62 0.30
C LEU A 403 9.02 -0.82 -0.45
N ILE A 404 9.02 -0.61 -1.77
CA ILE A 404 10.25 -0.63 -2.57
C ILE A 404 11.22 0.46 -2.11
N SER A 405 10.73 1.67 -1.85
CA SER A 405 11.52 2.79 -1.32
C SER A 405 12.21 2.42 0.00
N ASN A 406 11.48 1.80 0.94
CA ASN A 406 12.05 1.35 2.22
C ASN A 406 13.13 0.30 2.03
N ALA A 407 12.90 -0.69 1.15
CA ALA A 407 13.90 -1.71 0.84
C ALA A 407 15.17 -1.14 0.21
N VAL A 408 15.05 -0.11 -0.63
CA VAL A 408 16.20 0.63 -1.18
C VAL A 408 16.94 1.40 -0.07
N MET A 409 16.22 1.97 0.89
CA MET A 409 16.85 2.59 2.06
C MET A 409 17.68 1.58 2.86
N ASP A 410 17.17 0.37 3.09
CA ASP A 410 17.92 -0.72 3.72
C ASP A 410 19.24 -1.02 2.97
N MET A 411 19.14 -1.17 1.64
CA MET A 411 20.31 -1.39 0.80
C MET A 411 21.32 -0.23 0.86
N ASN A 412 20.86 1.00 0.96
CA ASN A 412 21.73 2.17 1.04
C ASN A 412 22.44 2.29 2.40
N GLU A 413 21.76 1.93 3.50
CA GLU A 413 22.31 2.01 4.86
C GLU A 413 23.25 0.85 5.18
N ASP A 414 23.01 -0.34 4.63
CA ASP A 414 23.77 -1.54 4.92
C ASP A 414 24.19 -2.24 3.62
N SER A 415 25.48 -2.16 3.30
CA SER A 415 26.03 -2.75 2.08
C SER A 415 25.96 -4.28 2.03
N SER A 416 25.68 -4.95 3.15
CA SER A 416 25.47 -6.40 3.20
C SER A 416 24.07 -6.81 2.76
N VAL A 417 23.12 -5.88 2.70
CA VAL A 417 21.74 -6.15 2.24
C VAL A 417 21.70 -6.23 0.72
N ASN A 418 21.45 -7.43 0.20
CA ASN A 418 21.42 -7.72 -1.23
C ASN A 418 20.03 -8.16 -1.71
N LYS A 419 19.29 -8.93 -0.90
CA LYS A 419 17.98 -9.50 -1.28
C LYS A 419 16.90 -9.06 -0.31
N VAL A 420 15.88 -8.41 -0.82
CA VAL A 420 14.72 -7.96 -0.02
C VAL A 420 13.43 -8.52 -0.63
N LEU A 421 12.64 -9.17 0.21
CA LEU A 421 11.28 -9.56 -0.11
C LEU A 421 10.34 -8.42 0.24
N ILE A 422 9.51 -8.01 -0.70
CA ILE A 422 8.43 -7.06 -0.52
C ILE A 422 7.13 -7.81 -0.64
N THR A 423 6.18 -7.61 0.31
CA THR A 423 4.90 -8.30 0.25
C THR A 423 3.77 -7.48 0.85
N ALA A 424 2.59 -7.62 0.26
CA ALA A 424 1.37 -6.96 0.70
C ALA A 424 0.13 -7.84 0.48
N CYS A 425 -0.86 -7.68 1.37
CA CYS A 425 -2.22 -8.18 1.19
C CYS A 425 -3.15 -7.06 0.72
N ALA A 426 -4.29 -7.43 0.16
CA ALA A 426 -5.30 -6.49 -0.31
C ALA A 426 -6.72 -7.03 -0.16
N ALA A 427 -7.69 -6.12 -0.07
CA ALA A 427 -9.11 -6.43 -0.02
C ALA A 427 -9.53 -7.43 -1.11
N GLY A 428 -10.55 -8.24 -0.81
CA GLY A 428 -11.05 -9.28 -1.71
C GLY A 428 -10.21 -10.57 -1.72
N GLY A 429 -9.17 -10.68 -0.87
CA GLY A 429 -8.32 -11.87 -0.83
C GLY A 429 -7.24 -11.88 -1.90
N ILE A 430 -6.67 -10.73 -2.23
CA ILE A 430 -5.53 -10.59 -3.14
C ILE A 430 -4.25 -10.37 -2.34
N ALA A 431 -3.12 -10.86 -2.84
CA ALA A 431 -1.80 -10.59 -2.26
C ALA A 431 -0.73 -10.52 -3.36
N GLY A 432 0.29 -9.72 -3.11
CA GLY A 432 1.44 -9.58 -3.99
C GLY A 432 2.75 -9.73 -3.24
N ALA A 433 3.74 -10.32 -3.91
CA ALA A 433 5.12 -10.38 -3.44
C ALA A 433 6.08 -10.04 -4.57
N MET A 434 7.17 -9.37 -4.24
CA MET A 434 8.24 -8.99 -5.18
C MET A 434 9.60 -9.22 -4.53
N LEU A 435 10.52 -9.79 -5.28
CA LEU A 435 11.92 -9.93 -4.88
C LEU A 435 12.75 -8.88 -5.60
N ILE A 436 13.44 -8.06 -4.82
CA ILE A 436 14.39 -7.09 -5.34
C ILE A 436 15.80 -7.40 -4.85
N GLU A 437 16.78 -7.08 -5.68
CA GLU A 437 18.19 -7.26 -5.39
C GLU A 437 18.95 -5.95 -5.55
N ARG A 438 20.08 -5.86 -4.88
CA ARG A 438 21.04 -4.76 -5.06
C ARG A 438 21.53 -4.73 -6.51
N PRO A 439 21.71 -3.55 -7.13
CA PRO A 439 22.29 -3.36 -8.45
C PRO A 439 23.72 -3.89 -8.59
#